data_2f3b768fdeb0efffcc3950a3ac3b0465
#
_entry.id   2f3b768fdeb0efffcc3950a3ac3b0465
#
_cell.length_a   1.000
_cell.length_b   1.000
_cell.length_c   1.000
_cell.angle_alpha   90.00
_cell.angle_beta   90.00
_cell.angle_gamma   90.00
#
_symmetry.space_group_name_H-M   'P 1'
#
loop_
_entity.id
_entity.type
_entity.pdbx_description
1 polymer ?
#
loop_
_entity_poly.entity_id
_entity_poly.type
_entity_poly.pdbx_seq_one_letter_code
_entity_poly.pdbx_strand_id
1 'polypeptide(L)'
;SSAASDVYKRQIEKYRLSATSSLLSGRNDIIVVASVSCIYGIGNPNEFKKHVIQISIDDEIQISKLLSQFVKSQYSRSIDELNRGSFSVKGDVIDIFPSYSDLFYRINFFGDVIESIESFDPISGNKIENFESLRIFPAMIFVTSESSIKSAINNIEFDLEEQVKYFDEIEKSIESKRIRERTEFDLEMIKELGYCSGIENYSRYLDGRDPGTRPF
;
A
#
# COMPACT_ATOMS: atom_id res chain seq x y z
N SER A 1 18.84 6.12 17.37
CA SER A 1 17.43 5.82 17.73
C SER A 1 16.46 5.86 16.55
N SER A 2 16.74 6.56 15.43
CA SER A 2 15.86 6.57 14.24
C SER A 2 15.79 5.22 13.53
N ALA A 3 16.92 4.56 13.29
CA ALA A 3 16.98 3.29 12.55
C ALA A 3 16.16 2.15 13.22
N ALA A 4 16.22 2.01 14.54
CA ALA A 4 15.42 1.01 15.26
C ALA A 4 13.91 1.32 15.18
N SER A 5 13.53 2.60 15.20
CA SER A 5 12.14 3.03 15.01
C SER A 5 11.64 2.71 13.59
N ASP A 6 12.48 2.87 12.58
CA ASP A 6 12.12 2.61 11.19
C ASP A 6 11.98 1.10 10.91
N VAL A 7 12.85 0.27 11.49
CA VAL A 7 12.73 -1.20 11.41
C VAL A 7 11.42 -1.66 12.06
N TYR A 8 11.10 -1.14 13.25
CA TYR A 8 9.86 -1.47 13.95
C TYR A 8 8.62 -1.05 13.16
N LYS A 9 8.60 0.15 12.56
CA LYS A 9 7.50 0.61 11.71
C LYS A 9 7.28 -0.30 10.51
N ARG A 10 8.35 -0.65 9.77
CA ARG A 10 8.28 -1.57 8.62
C ARG A 10 7.75 -2.94 9.00
N GLN A 11 8.10 -3.44 10.20
CA GLN A 11 7.60 -4.72 10.67
C GLN A 11 6.11 -4.69 11.00
N ILE A 12 5.62 -3.60 11.60
CA ILE A 12 4.17 -3.41 11.84
C ILE A 12 3.41 -3.33 10.53
N GLU A 13 3.91 -2.57 9.55
CA GLU A 13 3.29 -2.49 8.22
C GLU A 13 3.21 -3.85 7.53
N LYS A 14 4.28 -4.64 7.60
CA LYS A 14 4.29 -6.01 7.09
C LYS A 14 3.17 -6.85 7.72
N TYR A 15 3.04 -6.84 9.04
CA TYR A 15 2.00 -7.61 9.73
C TYR A 15 0.59 -7.12 9.41
N ARG A 16 0.37 -5.82 9.28
CA ARG A 16 -0.91 -5.25 8.86
C ARG A 16 -1.27 -5.70 7.44
N LEU A 17 -0.34 -5.60 6.50
CA LEU A 17 -0.53 -6.07 5.12
C LEU A 17 -0.78 -7.58 5.07
N SER A 18 -0.03 -8.38 5.82
CA SER A 18 -0.22 -9.82 5.89
C SER A 18 -1.60 -10.19 6.42
N ALA A 19 -2.07 -9.55 7.49
CA ALA A 19 -3.41 -9.75 8.03
C ALA A 19 -4.49 -9.35 7.01
N THR A 20 -4.37 -8.17 6.38
CA THR A 20 -5.31 -7.68 5.37
C THR A 20 -5.36 -8.59 4.15
N SER A 21 -4.21 -9.01 3.64
CA SER A 21 -4.11 -9.93 2.50
C SER A 21 -4.74 -11.29 2.83
N SER A 22 -4.51 -11.80 4.03
CA SER A 22 -5.11 -13.04 4.50
C SER A 22 -6.63 -12.95 4.56
N LEU A 23 -7.19 -11.89 5.17
CA LEU A 23 -8.63 -11.66 5.24
C LEU A 23 -9.27 -11.52 3.84
N LEU A 24 -8.58 -10.88 2.90
CA LEU A 24 -9.08 -10.66 1.54
C LEU A 24 -8.80 -11.84 0.59
N SER A 25 -8.04 -12.85 1.02
CA SER A 25 -7.76 -14.05 0.24
C SER A 25 -8.97 -14.99 0.08
N GLY A 26 -10.05 -14.75 0.84
CA GLY A 26 -11.23 -15.61 0.87
C GLY A 26 -11.13 -16.79 1.84
N ARG A 27 -10.08 -16.86 2.65
CA ARG A 27 -9.95 -17.85 3.74
C ARG A 27 -10.93 -17.52 4.86
N ASN A 28 -11.51 -18.58 5.46
CA ASN A 28 -12.44 -18.47 6.58
C ASN A 28 -11.86 -19.00 7.93
N ASP A 29 -10.59 -19.40 7.93
CA ASP A 29 -9.86 -19.99 9.05
C ASP A 29 -8.90 -18.98 9.70
N ILE A 30 -9.29 -17.68 9.72
CA ILE A 30 -8.44 -16.59 10.18
C ILE A 30 -9.05 -15.95 11.43
N ILE A 31 -8.23 -15.78 12.46
CA ILE A 31 -8.53 -14.99 13.66
C ILE A 31 -7.51 -13.86 13.74
N VAL A 32 -7.97 -12.61 13.78
CA VAL A 32 -7.09 -11.43 13.93
C VAL A 32 -7.18 -10.92 15.36
N VAL A 33 -6.02 -10.83 16.00
CA VAL A 33 -5.87 -10.19 17.31
C VAL A 33 -5.09 -8.88 17.10
N ALA A 34 -5.72 -7.76 17.36
CA ALA A 34 -5.14 -6.45 17.11
C ALA A 34 -5.55 -5.43 18.18
N SER A 35 -4.80 -4.32 18.29
CA SER A 35 -5.21 -3.20 19.12
C SER A 35 -6.37 -2.45 18.48
N VAL A 36 -7.15 -1.69 19.27
CA VAL A 36 -8.28 -0.89 18.80
C VAL A 36 -7.87 0.14 17.72
N SER A 37 -6.62 0.59 17.73
CA SER A 37 -6.09 1.50 16.73
C SER A 37 -6.07 0.91 15.30
N CYS A 38 -6.12 -0.40 15.15
CA CYS A 38 -6.22 -1.05 13.84
C CYS A 38 -7.60 -0.90 13.18
N ILE A 39 -8.63 -0.46 13.91
CA ILE A 39 -9.95 -0.13 13.35
C ILE A 39 -9.89 1.14 12.49
N TYR A 40 -8.95 2.03 12.80
CA TYR A 40 -8.76 3.28 12.07
C TYR A 40 -7.60 3.14 11.08
N GLY A 41 -7.80 3.58 9.85
CA GLY A 41 -6.70 3.74 8.91
C GLY A 41 -6.46 2.59 7.94
N ILE A 42 -7.37 1.66 7.81
CA ILE A 42 -7.39 0.73 6.67
C ILE A 42 -8.21 1.41 5.58
N GLY A 43 -7.58 1.70 4.43
CA GLY A 43 -8.24 2.28 3.26
C GLY A 43 -9.44 1.47 2.80
N ASN A 44 -10.12 1.93 1.76
CA ASN A 44 -11.30 1.25 1.22
C ASN A 44 -10.95 -0.18 0.75
N PRO A 45 -11.51 -1.26 1.36
CA PRO A 45 -11.22 -2.63 0.96
C PRO A 45 -11.54 -2.93 -0.51
N ASN A 46 -12.51 -2.22 -1.09
CA ASN A 46 -12.87 -2.39 -2.49
C ASN A 46 -11.80 -1.80 -3.41
N GLU A 47 -11.19 -0.68 -3.05
CA GLU A 47 -10.06 -0.13 -3.80
C GLU A 47 -8.84 -1.05 -3.69
N PHE A 48 -8.53 -1.55 -2.52
CA PHE A 48 -7.45 -2.52 -2.32
C PHE A 48 -7.65 -3.77 -3.19
N LYS A 49 -8.87 -4.33 -3.23
CA LYS A 49 -9.20 -5.50 -4.06
C LYS A 49 -9.02 -5.25 -5.55
N LYS A 50 -9.30 -4.05 -6.06
CA LYS A 50 -9.11 -3.70 -7.48
C LYS A 50 -7.64 -3.75 -7.92
N HIS A 51 -6.72 -3.61 -6.99
CA HIS A 51 -5.28 -3.62 -7.24
C HIS A 51 -4.62 -4.98 -6.94
N VAL A 52 -5.42 -6.00 -6.61
CA VAL A 52 -4.94 -7.37 -6.49
C VAL A 52 -4.66 -7.91 -7.89
N ILE A 53 -3.46 -8.42 -8.10
CA ILE A 53 -3.02 -9.02 -9.35
C ILE A 53 -3.11 -10.52 -9.19
N GLN A 54 -3.80 -11.20 -10.09
CA GLN A 54 -3.85 -12.65 -10.15
C GLN A 54 -3.23 -13.10 -11.48
N ILE A 55 -2.30 -14.04 -11.38
CA ILE A 55 -1.60 -14.66 -12.51
C ILE A 55 -1.59 -16.18 -12.34
N SER A 56 -1.57 -16.89 -13.45
CA SER A 56 -1.49 -18.35 -13.49
C SER A 56 -0.50 -18.79 -14.56
N ILE A 57 -0.01 -20.01 -14.45
CA ILE A 57 0.73 -20.65 -15.53
C ILE A 57 -0.17 -20.70 -16.78
N ASP A 58 0.42 -20.56 -17.96
CA ASP A 58 -0.23 -20.47 -19.27
C ASP A 58 -1.05 -19.17 -19.51
N ASP A 59 -1.06 -18.20 -18.57
CA ASP A 59 -1.65 -16.90 -18.84
C ASP A 59 -0.83 -16.18 -19.92
N GLU A 60 -1.53 -15.67 -20.94
CA GLU A 60 -0.96 -14.82 -21.99
C GLU A 60 -1.08 -13.35 -21.59
N ILE A 61 0.03 -12.76 -21.14
CA ILE A 61 0.11 -11.37 -20.70
C ILE A 61 1.43 -10.73 -21.10
N GLN A 62 1.36 -9.59 -21.76
CA GLN A 62 2.58 -8.83 -22.06
C GLN A 62 3.30 -8.41 -20.77
N ILE A 63 4.62 -8.64 -20.72
CA ILE A 63 5.46 -8.27 -19.57
C ILE A 63 5.23 -6.80 -19.19
N SER A 64 5.21 -5.89 -20.16
CA SER A 64 4.97 -4.45 -19.93
C SER A 64 3.65 -4.15 -19.21
N LYS A 65 2.60 -4.92 -19.53
CA LYS A 65 1.27 -4.80 -18.89
C LYS A 65 1.33 -5.25 -17.44
N LEU A 66 1.99 -6.39 -17.18
CA LEU A 66 2.17 -6.89 -15.81
C LEU A 66 3.00 -5.92 -14.96
N LEU A 67 4.10 -5.36 -15.51
CA LEU A 67 4.90 -4.34 -14.82
C LEU A 67 4.10 -3.09 -14.50
N SER A 68 3.24 -2.63 -15.43
CA SER A 68 2.33 -1.51 -15.17
C SER A 68 1.34 -1.80 -14.04
N GLN A 69 0.86 -3.05 -13.93
CA GLN A 69 0.01 -3.46 -12.81
C GLN A 69 0.78 -3.45 -11.48
N PHE A 70 2.05 -3.88 -11.45
CA PHE A 70 2.88 -3.80 -10.24
C PHE A 70 3.06 -2.36 -9.78
N VAL A 71 3.38 -1.43 -10.68
CA VAL A 71 3.50 -0.01 -10.33
C VAL A 71 2.18 0.55 -9.79
N LYS A 72 1.04 0.25 -10.43
CA LYS A 72 -0.28 0.64 -9.94
C LYS A 72 -0.61 0.06 -8.57
N SER A 73 -0.09 -1.13 -8.26
CA SER A 73 -0.22 -1.79 -6.96
C SER A 73 0.88 -1.37 -5.98
N GLN A 74 1.54 -0.23 -6.24
CA GLN A 74 2.54 0.44 -5.38
C GLN A 74 3.83 -0.35 -5.18
N TYR A 75 4.20 -1.25 -6.10
CA TYR A 75 5.53 -1.85 -6.14
C TYR A 75 6.52 -0.93 -6.87
N SER A 76 7.70 -0.78 -6.30
CA SER A 76 8.80 -0.04 -6.93
C SER A 76 9.68 -0.95 -7.78
N ARG A 77 10.20 -0.43 -8.89
CA ARG A 77 11.19 -1.18 -9.68
C ARG A 77 12.56 -1.06 -9.04
N SER A 78 13.22 -2.21 -8.80
CA SER A 78 14.60 -2.28 -8.35
C SER A 78 15.54 -2.65 -9.50
N ILE A 79 16.73 -2.05 -9.52
CA ILE A 79 17.78 -2.34 -10.50
C ILE A 79 18.85 -3.22 -9.86
N ASP A 80 19.24 -2.95 -8.64
CA ASP A 80 20.36 -3.59 -7.97
C ASP A 80 19.91 -4.71 -7.02
N GLU A 81 19.25 -4.36 -5.93
CA GLU A 81 18.86 -5.29 -4.87
C GLU A 81 17.33 -5.39 -4.75
N LEU A 82 16.82 -6.61 -4.76
CA LEU A 82 15.38 -6.88 -4.59
C LEU A 82 15.00 -6.75 -3.11
N ASN A 83 14.21 -5.72 -2.80
CA ASN A 83 13.72 -5.44 -1.46
C ASN A 83 12.21 -5.69 -1.36
N ARG A 84 11.68 -5.84 -0.14
CA ARG A 84 10.23 -5.95 0.07
C ARG A 84 9.50 -4.74 -0.51
N GLY A 85 8.39 -5.00 -1.22
CA GLY A 85 7.63 -3.98 -1.94
C GLY A 85 8.24 -3.57 -3.27
N SER A 86 9.19 -4.36 -3.81
CA SER A 86 9.80 -4.09 -5.10
C SER A 86 9.75 -5.29 -6.04
N PHE A 87 10.03 -5.02 -7.32
CA PHE A 87 10.22 -6.02 -8.36
C PHE A 87 11.45 -5.70 -9.20
N SER A 88 12.07 -6.73 -9.77
CA SER A 88 13.15 -6.59 -10.74
C SER A 88 12.85 -7.38 -12.00
N VAL A 89 13.44 -6.97 -13.13
CA VAL A 89 13.23 -7.60 -14.45
C VAL A 89 14.57 -7.86 -15.09
N LYS A 90 14.80 -9.10 -15.49
CA LYS A 90 16.01 -9.53 -16.20
C LYS A 90 15.62 -10.42 -17.38
N GLY A 91 15.54 -9.82 -18.58
CA GLY A 91 15.04 -10.52 -19.77
C GLY A 91 13.58 -10.94 -19.57
N ASP A 92 13.30 -12.23 -19.72
CA ASP A 92 11.98 -12.84 -19.60
C ASP A 92 11.67 -13.32 -18.16
N VAL A 93 12.45 -12.86 -17.17
CA VAL A 93 12.30 -13.22 -15.76
C VAL A 93 11.94 -11.99 -14.94
N ILE A 94 10.88 -12.09 -14.16
CA ILE A 94 10.45 -11.08 -13.20
C ILE A 94 10.55 -11.66 -11.80
N ASP A 95 11.31 -11.00 -10.93
CA ASP A 95 11.31 -11.27 -9.50
C ASP A 95 10.49 -10.20 -8.78
N ILE A 96 9.54 -10.61 -7.94
CA ILE A 96 8.72 -9.71 -7.11
C ILE A 96 8.80 -10.11 -5.65
N PHE A 97 9.07 -9.14 -4.76
CA PHE A 97 9.12 -9.36 -3.32
C PHE A 97 7.97 -8.62 -2.63
N PRO A 98 6.85 -9.30 -2.34
CA PRO A 98 5.70 -8.66 -1.70
C PRO A 98 6.06 -8.11 -0.31
N SER A 99 5.49 -6.96 0.05
CA SER A 99 5.73 -6.30 1.33
C SER A 99 5.26 -7.14 2.54
N TYR A 100 4.30 -8.03 2.34
CA TYR A 100 3.69 -8.90 3.35
C TYR A 100 4.32 -10.29 3.45
N SER A 101 5.23 -10.65 2.52
CA SER A 101 5.85 -11.98 2.43
C SER A 101 7.27 -12.00 2.97
N ASP A 102 7.74 -13.17 3.40
CA ASP A 102 9.14 -13.45 3.69
C ASP A 102 9.86 -14.07 2.49
N LEU A 103 9.13 -14.47 1.46
CA LEU A 103 9.64 -15.03 0.23
C LEU A 103 9.43 -14.05 -0.93
N PHE A 104 10.34 -14.06 -1.88
CA PHE A 104 10.10 -13.44 -3.18
C PHE A 104 9.62 -14.48 -4.18
N TYR A 105 8.95 -14.03 -5.24
CA TYR A 105 8.42 -14.88 -6.28
C TYR A 105 9.10 -14.56 -7.61
N ARG A 106 9.46 -15.61 -8.33
CA ARG A 106 10.00 -15.54 -9.69
C ARG A 106 8.95 -16.00 -10.67
N ILE A 107 8.71 -15.19 -11.68
CA ILE A 107 7.78 -15.43 -12.78
C ILE A 107 8.63 -15.53 -14.04
N ASN A 108 8.68 -16.71 -14.63
CA ASN A 108 9.41 -16.95 -15.87
C ASN A 108 8.42 -16.89 -17.04
N PHE A 109 8.83 -16.20 -18.10
CA PHE A 109 8.07 -16.06 -19.32
C PHE A 109 8.73 -16.78 -20.49
N PHE A 110 7.90 -17.30 -21.38
CA PHE A 110 8.30 -17.66 -22.73
C PHE A 110 7.47 -16.81 -23.71
N GLY A 111 8.10 -15.77 -24.27
CA GLY A 111 7.38 -14.73 -25.00
C GLY A 111 6.42 -13.96 -24.07
N ASP A 112 5.13 -13.97 -24.40
CA ASP A 112 4.06 -13.35 -23.60
C ASP A 112 3.32 -14.36 -22.70
N VAL A 113 3.80 -15.62 -22.59
CA VAL A 113 3.16 -16.67 -21.80
C VAL A 113 3.93 -16.93 -20.51
N ILE A 114 3.24 -17.02 -19.38
CA ILE A 114 3.81 -17.41 -18.09
C ILE A 114 4.11 -18.90 -18.08
N GLU A 115 5.41 -19.26 -18.05
CA GLU A 115 5.87 -20.65 -18.07
C GLU A 115 5.93 -21.27 -16.68
N SER A 116 6.39 -20.49 -15.68
CA SER A 116 6.46 -20.96 -14.30
C SER A 116 6.39 -19.83 -13.29
N ILE A 117 5.89 -20.18 -12.09
CA ILE A 117 5.83 -19.29 -10.92
C ILE A 117 6.45 -20.03 -9.76
N GLU A 118 7.49 -19.44 -9.14
CA GLU A 118 8.31 -20.08 -8.12
C GLU A 118 8.54 -19.14 -6.94
N SER A 119 8.65 -19.67 -5.71
CA SER A 119 9.07 -18.88 -4.56
C SER A 119 10.49 -19.22 -4.14
N PHE A 120 11.17 -18.21 -3.58
CA PHE A 120 12.56 -18.30 -3.13
C PHE A 120 12.73 -17.63 -1.77
N ASP A 121 13.61 -18.21 -0.97
CA ASP A 121 14.11 -17.58 0.24
C ASP A 121 15.13 -16.48 -0.11
N PRO A 122 14.92 -15.23 0.33
CA PRO A 122 15.79 -14.11 -0.08
C PRO A 122 17.19 -14.17 0.55
N ILE A 123 17.38 -14.93 1.63
CA ILE A 123 18.67 -15.03 2.33
C ILE A 123 19.53 -16.12 1.72
N SER A 124 18.98 -17.32 1.57
CA SER A 124 19.70 -18.47 1.04
C SER A 124 19.69 -18.53 -0.48
N GLY A 125 18.76 -17.85 -1.15
CA GLY A 125 18.53 -17.93 -2.59
C GLY A 125 17.92 -19.26 -3.04
N ASN A 126 17.54 -20.13 -2.10
CA ASN A 126 16.99 -21.43 -2.43
C ASN A 126 15.54 -21.33 -2.87
N LYS A 127 15.20 -22.11 -3.90
CA LYS A 127 13.82 -22.32 -4.31
C LYS A 127 13.07 -23.10 -3.23
N ILE A 128 11.85 -22.64 -2.91
CA ILE A 128 11.01 -23.24 -1.89
C ILE A 128 9.88 -24.04 -2.52
N GLU A 129 9.08 -23.43 -3.41
CA GLU A 129 7.85 -24.04 -3.93
C GLU A 129 7.52 -23.56 -5.35
N ASN A 130 6.75 -24.36 -6.09
CA ASN A 130 6.12 -23.99 -7.37
C ASN A 130 4.65 -23.70 -7.16
N PHE A 131 4.11 -22.78 -7.95
CA PHE A 131 2.71 -22.38 -7.91
C PHE A 131 2.07 -22.49 -9.29
N GLU A 132 0.87 -23.03 -9.37
CA GLU A 132 0.05 -22.98 -10.59
C GLU A 132 -0.56 -21.59 -10.80
N SER A 133 -0.86 -20.90 -9.68
CA SER A 133 -1.36 -19.52 -9.69
C SER A 133 -0.85 -18.74 -8.50
N LEU A 134 -0.70 -17.44 -8.67
CA LEU A 134 -0.25 -16.53 -7.63
C LEU A 134 -1.17 -15.32 -7.55
N ARG A 135 -1.57 -14.97 -6.33
CA ARG A 135 -2.28 -13.73 -6.05
C ARG A 135 -1.35 -12.76 -5.34
N ILE A 136 -1.11 -11.62 -5.97
CA ILE A 136 -0.21 -10.58 -5.48
C ILE A 136 -1.07 -9.41 -5.01
N PHE A 137 -1.00 -9.12 -3.71
CA PHE A 137 -1.70 -8.00 -3.09
C PHE A 137 -0.85 -6.73 -3.19
N PRO A 138 -1.45 -5.54 -3.12
CA PRO A 138 -0.71 -4.28 -3.13
C PRO A 138 0.42 -4.21 -2.11
N ALA A 139 1.48 -3.48 -2.45
CA ALA A 139 2.64 -3.30 -1.58
C ALA A 139 2.36 -2.39 -0.37
N MET A 140 1.27 -1.62 -0.41
CA MET A 140 0.83 -0.72 0.67
C MET A 140 -0.65 -0.93 0.97
N ILE A 141 -1.06 -0.67 2.23
CA ILE A 141 -2.48 -0.76 2.64
C ILE A 141 -3.31 0.34 1.97
N PHE A 142 -2.76 1.54 1.87
CA PHE A 142 -3.42 2.68 1.25
C PHE A 142 -3.16 2.69 -0.26
N VAL A 143 -4.01 2.00 -0.99
CA VAL A 143 -4.06 2.10 -2.45
C VAL A 143 -5.31 2.88 -2.81
N THR A 144 -5.12 4.07 -3.34
CA THR A 144 -6.20 4.97 -3.70
C THR A 144 -5.95 5.49 -5.12
N SER A 145 -7.00 5.65 -5.92
CA SER A 145 -6.86 6.19 -7.28
C SER A 145 -6.38 7.65 -7.24
N GLU A 146 -5.64 8.08 -8.25
CA GLU A 146 -5.19 9.49 -8.36
C GLU A 146 -6.35 10.49 -8.26
N SER A 147 -7.51 10.14 -8.82
CA SER A 147 -8.71 10.99 -8.75
C SER A 147 -9.23 11.10 -7.32
N SER A 148 -9.21 10.01 -6.55
CA SER A 148 -9.63 10.01 -5.14
C SER A 148 -8.64 10.77 -4.27
N ILE A 149 -7.32 10.65 -4.54
CA ILE A 149 -6.30 11.45 -3.83
C ILE A 149 -6.51 12.94 -4.08
N LYS A 150 -6.71 13.36 -5.35
CA LYS A 150 -6.98 14.76 -5.69
C LYS A 150 -8.24 15.29 -5.00
N SER A 151 -9.31 14.50 -4.99
CA SER A 151 -10.54 14.86 -4.29
C SER A 151 -10.32 14.97 -2.77
N ALA A 152 -9.60 14.02 -2.18
CA ALA A 152 -9.26 14.06 -0.76
C ALA A 152 -8.45 15.31 -0.40
N ILE A 153 -7.43 15.65 -1.19
CA ILE A 153 -6.60 16.84 -0.99
C ILE A 153 -7.45 18.10 -0.99
N ASN A 154 -8.31 18.29 -1.99
CA ASN A 154 -9.19 19.46 -2.07
C ASN A 154 -10.12 19.56 -0.86
N ASN A 155 -10.68 18.45 -0.40
CA ASN A 155 -11.56 18.44 0.77
C ASN A 155 -10.79 18.72 2.07
N ILE A 156 -9.57 18.22 2.21
CA ILE A 156 -8.71 18.52 3.38
C ILE A 156 -8.32 20.00 3.39
N GLU A 157 -7.94 20.57 2.23
CA GLU A 157 -7.61 21.98 2.11
C GLU A 157 -8.83 22.87 2.47
N PHE A 158 -10.02 22.49 2.02
CA PHE A 158 -11.25 23.22 2.36
C PHE A 158 -11.53 23.19 3.87
N ASP A 159 -11.51 22.00 4.49
CA ASP A 159 -11.78 21.86 5.94
C ASP A 159 -10.67 22.53 6.77
N LEU A 160 -9.42 22.57 6.27
CA LEU A 160 -8.33 23.31 6.92
C LEU A 160 -8.62 24.81 7.00
N GLU A 161 -9.03 25.41 5.87
CA GLU A 161 -9.31 26.85 5.84
C GLU A 161 -10.51 27.20 6.76
N GLU A 162 -11.53 26.37 6.82
CA GLU A 162 -12.64 26.56 7.75
C GLU A 162 -12.17 26.48 9.22
N GLN A 163 -11.32 25.48 9.54
CA GLN A 163 -10.84 25.29 10.90
C GLN A 163 -9.88 26.40 11.33
N VAL A 164 -9.03 26.87 10.44
CA VAL A 164 -8.13 28.00 10.69
C VAL A 164 -8.92 29.26 10.97
N LYS A 165 -9.93 29.57 10.14
CA LYS A 165 -10.82 30.69 10.33
C LYS A 165 -11.52 30.63 11.68
N TYR A 166 -12.04 29.47 12.07
CA TYR A 166 -12.65 29.26 13.37
C TYR A 166 -11.68 29.54 14.53
N PHE A 167 -10.43 29.06 14.46
CA PHE A 167 -9.44 29.32 15.50
C PHE A 167 -9.06 30.80 15.57
N ASP A 168 -8.97 31.48 14.45
CA ASP A 168 -8.68 32.93 14.42
C ASP A 168 -9.84 33.75 15.02
N GLU A 169 -11.11 33.40 14.76
CA GLU A 169 -12.30 34.02 15.32
C GLU A 169 -12.37 33.89 16.86
N ILE A 170 -11.85 32.79 17.42
CA ILE A 170 -11.80 32.56 18.87
C ILE A 170 -10.44 32.92 19.49
N GLU A 171 -9.64 33.71 18.79
CA GLU A 171 -8.32 34.22 19.23
C GLU A 171 -7.30 33.12 19.58
N LYS A 172 -7.39 31.93 18.99
CA LYS A 172 -6.46 30.81 19.15
C LYS A 172 -5.41 30.77 18.03
N SER A 173 -4.60 31.83 17.95
CA SER A 173 -3.62 32.01 16.87
C SER A 173 -2.51 30.93 16.84
N ILE A 174 -2.15 30.38 18.00
CA ILE A 174 -1.14 29.31 18.09
C ILE A 174 -1.67 28.01 17.51
N GLU A 175 -2.91 27.65 17.85
CA GLU A 175 -3.61 26.47 17.35
C GLU A 175 -3.86 26.60 15.84
N SER A 176 -4.31 27.77 15.39
CA SER A 176 -4.49 28.11 13.98
C SER A 176 -3.19 27.88 13.19
N LYS A 177 -2.08 28.42 13.63
CA LYS A 177 -0.78 28.25 12.98
C LYS A 177 -0.32 26.80 12.97
N ARG A 178 -0.45 26.08 14.09
CA ARG A 178 0.00 24.69 14.20
C ARG A 178 -0.79 23.75 13.29
N ILE A 179 -2.12 23.89 13.22
CA ILE A 179 -2.93 23.03 12.35
C ILE A 179 -2.59 23.28 10.89
N ARG A 180 -2.41 24.55 10.49
CA ARG A 180 -2.02 24.92 9.13
C ARG A 180 -0.69 24.30 8.75
N GLU A 181 0.38 24.59 9.49
CA GLU A 181 1.72 24.09 9.20
C GLU A 181 1.79 22.57 9.13
N ARG A 182 1.12 21.88 10.05
CA ARG A 182 1.08 20.41 10.06
C ARG A 182 0.32 19.85 8.86
N THR A 183 -0.87 20.37 8.59
CA THR A 183 -1.71 19.86 7.53
C THR A 183 -1.11 20.12 6.14
N GLU A 184 -0.54 21.32 5.94
CA GLU A 184 0.16 21.66 4.69
C GLU A 184 1.35 20.71 4.45
N PHE A 185 2.16 20.42 5.47
CA PHE A 185 3.25 19.46 5.39
C PHE A 185 2.74 18.04 5.07
N ASP A 186 1.68 17.58 5.76
CA ASP A 186 1.09 16.26 5.51
C ASP A 186 0.52 16.16 4.07
N LEU A 187 -0.10 17.24 3.56
CA LEU A 187 -0.61 17.31 2.19
C LEU A 187 0.51 17.27 1.14
N GLU A 188 1.63 17.94 1.40
CA GLU A 188 2.80 17.87 0.53
C GLU A 188 3.33 16.43 0.46
N MET A 189 3.45 15.74 1.60
CA MET A 189 3.85 14.34 1.66
C MET A 189 2.87 13.42 0.94
N ILE A 190 1.56 13.66 1.05
CA ILE A 190 0.55 12.88 0.33
C ILE A 190 0.65 13.11 -1.19
N LYS A 191 0.89 14.37 -1.63
CA LYS A 191 1.06 14.71 -3.05
C LYS A 191 2.30 14.05 -3.67
N GLU A 192 3.42 14.07 -2.95
CA GLU A 192 4.72 13.61 -3.47
C GLU A 192 4.92 12.09 -3.31
N LEU A 193 4.50 11.54 -2.17
CA LEU A 193 4.79 10.15 -1.80
C LEU A 193 3.54 9.25 -1.74
N GLY A 194 2.34 9.82 -1.87
CA GLY A 194 1.09 9.10 -1.66
C GLY A 194 0.81 8.73 -0.20
N TYR A 195 1.62 9.21 0.74
CA TYR A 195 1.57 8.83 2.16
C TYR A 195 2.10 9.95 3.06
N CYS A 196 1.58 10.07 4.29
CA CYS A 196 2.14 10.91 5.36
C CYS A 196 2.12 10.17 6.70
N SER A 197 2.87 10.70 7.68
CA SER A 197 2.82 10.17 9.05
C SER A 197 1.48 10.51 9.70
N GLY A 198 0.73 9.49 10.15
CA GLY A 198 -0.62 9.67 10.68
C GLY A 198 -1.69 9.80 9.60
N ILE A 199 -1.47 9.17 8.44
CA ILE A 199 -2.42 9.16 7.31
C ILE A 199 -3.82 8.68 7.72
N GLU A 200 -3.93 7.90 8.79
CA GLU A 200 -5.20 7.48 9.38
C GLU A 200 -6.09 8.65 9.80
N ASN A 201 -5.51 9.81 10.12
CA ASN A 201 -6.26 11.03 10.44
C ASN A 201 -7.00 11.58 9.20
N TYR A 202 -6.53 11.22 8.01
CA TYR A 202 -7.11 11.62 6.73
C TYR A 202 -7.94 10.50 6.08
N SER A 203 -8.11 9.35 6.75
CA SER A 203 -8.80 8.17 6.20
C SER A 203 -10.18 8.49 5.63
N ARG A 204 -10.95 9.33 6.30
CA ARG A 204 -12.28 9.79 5.87
C ARG A 204 -12.28 10.38 4.45
N TYR A 205 -11.29 11.21 4.17
CA TYR A 205 -11.15 11.88 2.86
C TYR A 205 -10.67 10.90 1.79
N LEU A 206 -9.76 9.99 2.16
CA LEU A 206 -9.16 9.01 1.25
C LEU A 206 -10.14 7.91 0.84
N ASP A 207 -11.06 7.52 1.73
CA ASP A 207 -12.09 6.52 1.45
C ASP A 207 -13.45 7.12 1.06
N GLY A 208 -13.56 8.45 1.03
CA GLY A 208 -14.74 9.18 0.58
C GLY A 208 -15.95 9.10 1.53
N ARG A 209 -15.72 8.84 2.82
CA ARG A 209 -16.81 8.76 3.83
C ARG A 209 -17.28 10.13 4.26
N ASP A 210 -18.59 10.19 4.60
CA ASP A 210 -19.16 11.37 5.24
C ASP A 210 -18.63 11.59 6.66
N PRO A 211 -18.58 12.85 7.15
CA PRO A 211 -18.22 13.17 8.52
C PRO A 211 -19.05 12.38 9.53
N GLY A 212 -18.40 11.80 10.56
CA GLY A 212 -19.06 11.07 11.64
C GLY A 212 -19.45 9.63 11.30
N THR A 213 -19.18 9.13 10.09
CA THR A 213 -19.42 7.73 9.73
C THR A 213 -18.31 6.82 10.26
N ARG A 214 -18.64 5.53 10.46
CA ARG A 214 -17.69 4.53 10.92
C ARG A 214 -16.72 4.15 9.79
N PRO A 215 -15.45 3.85 10.11
CA PRO A 215 -14.53 3.19 9.17
C PRO A 215 -15.07 1.84 8.69
N PHE A 216 -14.62 1.41 7.52
CA PHE A 216 -14.93 0.08 6.97
C PHE A 216 -14.34 -1.03 7.82
#